data_56a94da5b2af5e144d50ee0c15dd6baa
#
_entry.id   56a94da5b2af5e144d50ee0c15dd6baa
#
_cell.length_a   1.000
_cell.length_b   1.000
_cell.length_c   1.000
_cell.angle_alpha   90.00
_cell.angle_beta   90.00
_cell.angle_gamma   90.00
#
_symmetry.space_group_name_H-M   'P 1'
#
loop_
_entity.id
_entity.type
_entity.pdbx_description
1 polymer ?
#
loop_
_entity_poly.entity_id
_entity_poly.type
_entity_poly.pdbx_seq_one_letter_code
_entity_poly.pdbx_strand_id
1 'polypeptide(L)'
;MKTLLIAALAAAPLFAGNAELADAIQSGRRAAAIEMIAKKSADVNAADADGTTPLLWAANANDTDLVSRLLKAGANPNQRNLLGSTPLSEAALNSNTEIVQILLSAGADPNAPGADGQTPLMVVARTANVAAAKLLLDKGANVNVKEAQRGQTALMWAAASSQGPMMRELLAHGAEVDAKSATDMMTPLISKEPRSQPRPPGAMTAMLFSTREGCMDCVQALVEKGAKVDLPDPEGITPLISAIFNAHFDVAKFLIEKGANVNRWDWWGRSPLYLAVDYNTLPHGGRPDQPSIDETLPIDIVRILLEKGANPNLQLKMLPPYRATGADRGVDQMLTVGTTPLLRAAKAQDAAAIQLLLEHGAIVDLPNSQGMTPTVAAAGTGSVDADTRGYYYAADIQDRAIASLDLLLAHGGELNGRAGRLEQAPLHGAAFWGWNKVVEHLLAKGADINLKDSRGFTAVDYAMGRAGGNSRGGQRIDVHKETGDLIIAKGGIAGTPVQQSARPRGPAGP
;
A
#
# COMPACT_ATOMS: atom_id res chain seq x y z
N MET A 1 10.18 -51.42 -3.96
CA MET A 1 11.65 -51.32 -3.96
C MET A 1 12.12 -51.22 -5.40
N LYS A 2 12.44 -50.04 -5.87
CA LYS A 2 13.30 -49.76 -7.00
C LYS A 2 14.00 -48.45 -6.73
N THR A 3 15.22 -48.55 -6.31
CA THR A 3 16.17 -47.50 -5.99
C THR A 3 16.56 -46.80 -7.29
N LEU A 4 16.17 -45.53 -7.50
CA LEU A 4 16.72 -44.71 -8.56
C LEU A 4 18.00 -44.09 -8.03
N LEU A 5 19.13 -44.61 -8.52
CA LEU A 5 20.44 -43.98 -8.37
C LEU A 5 20.43 -42.69 -9.24
N ILE A 6 20.42 -41.54 -8.63
CA ILE A 6 20.74 -40.28 -9.30
C ILE A 6 22.28 -40.22 -9.39
N ALA A 7 22.80 -40.54 -10.54
CA ALA A 7 24.19 -40.26 -10.90
C ALA A 7 24.29 -38.73 -11.12
N ALA A 8 24.71 -38.01 -10.13
CA ALA A 8 25.20 -36.64 -10.30
C ALA A 8 26.53 -36.74 -11.07
N LEU A 9 26.48 -36.57 -12.38
CA LEU A 9 27.67 -36.25 -13.14
C LEU A 9 28.17 -34.91 -12.70
N ALA A 10 29.18 -34.88 -11.85
CA ALA A 10 30.02 -33.72 -11.64
C ALA A 10 30.77 -33.47 -12.97
N ALA A 11 30.22 -32.61 -13.81
CA ALA A 11 31.01 -31.94 -14.83
C ALA A 11 31.91 -30.95 -14.08
N ALA A 12 33.08 -31.44 -13.66
CA ALA A 12 34.15 -30.53 -13.22
C ALA A 12 34.47 -29.61 -14.41
N PRO A 13 34.47 -28.29 -14.21
CA PRO A 13 34.79 -27.38 -15.29
C PRO A 13 36.27 -27.59 -15.68
N LEU A 14 36.49 -27.86 -16.96
CA LEU A 14 37.81 -27.85 -17.62
C LEU A 14 38.34 -26.41 -17.77
N PHE A 15 38.40 -25.64 -16.68
CA PHE A 15 38.90 -24.27 -16.64
C PHE A 15 39.99 -24.08 -15.58
N ALA A 16 40.88 -25.05 -15.43
CA ALA A 16 42.10 -24.84 -14.67
C ALA A 16 43.25 -24.38 -15.61
N GLY A 17 43.00 -23.31 -16.36
CA GLY A 17 44.03 -22.41 -16.83
C GLY A 17 44.54 -21.60 -15.67
N ASN A 18 45.84 -21.30 -15.65
CA ASN A 18 46.50 -20.58 -14.56
C ASN A 18 45.81 -19.19 -14.33
N ALA A 19 44.86 -19.15 -13.39
CA ALA A 19 44.04 -17.95 -13.10
C ALA A 19 44.83 -16.88 -12.27
N GLU A 20 46.18 -16.94 -12.31
CA GLU A 20 47.05 -16.06 -11.54
C GLU A 20 46.72 -14.58 -11.69
N LEU A 21 46.28 -14.16 -12.88
CA LEU A 21 45.92 -12.77 -13.17
C LEU A 21 44.57 -12.43 -12.50
N ALA A 22 43.56 -13.31 -12.58
CA ALA A 22 42.27 -13.13 -11.91
C ALA A 22 42.47 -13.07 -10.40
N ASP A 23 43.26 -14.01 -9.83
CA ASP A 23 43.59 -14.05 -8.40
C ASP A 23 44.36 -12.81 -7.95
N ALA A 24 45.26 -12.27 -8.78
CA ALA A 24 45.99 -11.06 -8.47
C ALA A 24 45.06 -9.84 -8.37
N ILE A 25 44.07 -9.74 -9.27
CA ILE A 25 43.10 -8.65 -9.27
C ILE A 25 42.12 -8.81 -8.10
N GLN A 26 41.56 -9.98 -7.90
CA GLN A 26 40.64 -10.30 -6.80
C GLN A 26 41.29 -10.00 -5.41
N SER A 27 42.56 -10.34 -5.26
CA SER A 27 43.30 -10.12 -4.00
C SER A 27 43.87 -8.69 -3.86
N GLY A 28 43.54 -7.78 -4.78
CA GLY A 28 43.99 -6.37 -4.74
C GLY A 28 45.48 -6.17 -5.07
N ARG A 29 46.17 -7.19 -5.63
CA ARG A 29 47.58 -7.10 -6.04
C ARG A 29 47.72 -6.38 -7.38
N ARG A 30 47.23 -5.13 -7.46
CA ARG A 30 47.12 -4.31 -8.68
C ARG A 30 48.41 -4.18 -9.43
N ALA A 31 49.52 -3.90 -8.75
CA ALA A 31 50.81 -3.72 -9.39
C ALA A 31 51.30 -5.01 -10.08
N ALA A 32 51.13 -6.17 -9.43
CA ALA A 32 51.47 -7.46 -10.02
C ALA A 32 50.60 -7.77 -11.24
N ALA A 33 49.29 -7.46 -11.15
CA ALA A 33 48.38 -7.65 -12.29
C ALA A 33 48.79 -6.79 -13.51
N ILE A 34 49.18 -5.51 -13.31
CA ILE A 34 49.67 -4.63 -14.38
C ILE A 34 50.94 -5.18 -14.99
N GLU A 35 51.86 -5.70 -14.15
CA GLU A 35 53.14 -6.29 -14.61
C GLU A 35 52.86 -7.55 -15.45
N MET A 36 51.98 -8.43 -15.03
CA MET A 36 51.57 -9.64 -15.74
C MET A 36 50.99 -9.29 -17.12
N ILE A 37 50.12 -8.30 -17.21
CA ILE A 37 49.52 -7.82 -18.46
C ILE A 37 50.62 -7.27 -19.38
N ALA A 38 51.52 -6.42 -18.86
CA ALA A 38 52.60 -5.77 -19.64
C ALA A 38 53.57 -6.80 -20.22
N LYS A 39 53.93 -7.83 -19.43
CA LYS A 39 54.83 -8.89 -19.83
C LYS A 39 54.20 -9.98 -20.69
N LYS A 40 52.86 -9.96 -20.85
CA LYS A 40 52.05 -11.01 -21.47
C LYS A 40 52.34 -12.42 -20.84
N SER A 41 52.60 -12.45 -19.53
CA SER A 41 52.97 -13.63 -18.81
C SER A 41 51.76 -14.44 -18.30
N ALA A 42 50.54 -13.92 -18.46
CA ALA A 42 49.32 -14.57 -18.10
C ALA A 42 48.25 -14.45 -19.19
N ASP A 43 47.37 -15.41 -19.29
CA ASP A 43 46.18 -15.33 -20.15
C ASP A 43 45.17 -14.35 -19.57
N VAL A 44 44.87 -13.27 -20.31
CA VAL A 44 43.93 -12.22 -19.91
C VAL A 44 42.47 -12.67 -19.84
N ASN A 45 42.18 -13.85 -20.39
CA ASN A 45 40.85 -14.48 -20.39
C ASN A 45 40.75 -15.70 -19.47
N ALA A 46 41.84 -16.08 -18.80
CA ALA A 46 41.82 -17.19 -17.87
C ALA A 46 40.93 -16.85 -16.66
N ALA A 47 39.84 -17.60 -16.52
CA ALA A 47 38.88 -17.42 -15.44
C ALA A 47 39.26 -18.21 -14.19
N ASP A 48 38.85 -17.75 -13.02
CA ASP A 48 38.94 -18.50 -11.78
C ASP A 48 37.91 -19.64 -11.70
N ALA A 49 37.80 -20.27 -10.53
CA ALA A 49 36.97 -21.47 -10.35
C ALA A 49 35.46 -21.22 -10.55
N ASP A 50 34.98 -19.99 -10.37
CA ASP A 50 33.58 -19.57 -10.61
C ASP A 50 33.35 -18.98 -12.00
N GLY A 51 34.36 -19.00 -12.86
CA GLY A 51 34.30 -18.49 -14.23
C GLY A 51 34.55 -16.98 -14.30
N THR A 52 34.93 -16.32 -13.21
CA THR A 52 35.16 -14.87 -13.20
C THR A 52 36.52 -14.55 -13.83
N THR A 53 36.50 -13.73 -14.88
CA THR A 53 37.69 -13.33 -15.63
C THR A 53 38.40 -12.14 -14.98
N PRO A 54 39.69 -11.90 -15.33
CA PRO A 54 40.41 -10.68 -14.92
C PRO A 54 39.65 -9.40 -15.25
N LEU A 55 39.00 -9.31 -16.42
CA LEU A 55 38.22 -8.13 -16.83
C LEU A 55 36.97 -7.95 -15.97
N LEU A 56 36.30 -9.04 -15.60
CA LEU A 56 35.13 -8.98 -14.74
C LEU A 56 35.53 -8.51 -13.32
N TRP A 57 36.63 -9.05 -12.75
CA TRP A 57 37.19 -8.58 -11.48
C TRP A 57 37.61 -7.10 -11.51
N ALA A 58 38.23 -6.65 -12.61
CA ALA A 58 38.60 -5.25 -12.76
C ALA A 58 37.39 -4.32 -12.83
N ALA A 59 36.31 -4.74 -13.53
CA ALA A 59 35.05 -3.98 -13.57
C ALA A 59 34.35 -3.96 -12.22
N ASN A 60 34.32 -5.09 -11.50
CA ASN A 60 33.79 -5.18 -10.15
C ASN A 60 34.58 -4.30 -9.15
N ALA A 61 35.92 -4.31 -9.24
CA ALA A 61 36.81 -3.44 -8.46
C ALA A 61 36.74 -1.97 -8.85
N ASN A 62 35.97 -1.60 -9.87
CA ASN A 62 35.80 -0.24 -10.36
C ASN A 62 37.14 0.42 -10.84
N ASP A 63 38.09 -0.40 -11.37
CA ASP A 63 39.39 0.06 -11.80
C ASP A 63 39.44 0.33 -13.31
N THR A 64 39.15 1.56 -13.70
CA THR A 64 39.09 2.01 -15.11
C THR A 64 40.38 1.77 -15.87
N ASP A 65 41.57 2.02 -15.26
CA ASP A 65 42.87 1.82 -15.91
C ASP A 65 43.12 0.34 -16.17
N LEU A 66 42.80 -0.50 -15.19
CA LEU A 66 42.99 -1.96 -15.33
C LEU A 66 42.04 -2.55 -16.39
N VAL A 67 40.77 -2.11 -16.42
CA VAL A 67 39.79 -2.46 -17.47
C VAL A 67 40.35 -2.08 -18.85
N SER A 68 40.85 -0.87 -19.00
CA SER A 68 41.44 -0.40 -20.27
C SER A 68 42.66 -1.20 -20.71
N ARG A 69 43.54 -1.57 -19.77
CA ARG A 69 44.72 -2.41 -20.05
C ARG A 69 44.37 -3.81 -20.48
N LEU A 70 43.40 -4.45 -19.78
CA LEU A 70 42.92 -5.79 -20.09
C LEU A 70 42.27 -5.84 -21.47
N LEU A 71 41.43 -4.86 -21.81
CA LEU A 71 40.82 -4.80 -23.16
C LEU A 71 41.87 -4.60 -24.27
N LYS A 72 42.84 -3.71 -24.05
CA LYS A 72 43.96 -3.57 -24.98
C LYS A 72 44.82 -4.80 -25.14
N ALA A 73 44.87 -5.65 -24.11
CA ALA A 73 45.57 -6.94 -24.15
C ALA A 73 44.71 -8.08 -24.76
N GLY A 74 43.46 -7.82 -25.16
CA GLY A 74 42.58 -8.77 -25.84
C GLY A 74 41.63 -9.50 -24.90
N ALA A 75 41.32 -8.96 -23.74
CA ALA A 75 40.29 -9.50 -22.87
C ALA A 75 38.90 -9.46 -23.54
N ASN A 76 38.14 -10.53 -23.41
CA ASN A 76 36.78 -10.65 -23.96
C ASN A 76 35.78 -9.86 -23.11
N PRO A 77 35.14 -8.79 -23.62
CA PRO A 77 34.19 -7.98 -22.85
C PRO A 77 32.85 -8.67 -22.57
N ASN A 78 32.59 -9.83 -23.20
CA ASN A 78 31.30 -10.54 -23.11
C ASN A 78 31.37 -11.84 -22.31
N GLN A 79 32.52 -12.16 -21.72
CA GLN A 79 32.67 -13.38 -20.91
C GLN A 79 31.78 -13.29 -19.66
N ARG A 80 31.07 -14.38 -19.39
CA ARG A 80 30.21 -14.51 -18.21
C ARG A 80 30.82 -15.46 -17.19
N ASN A 81 30.63 -15.17 -15.92
CA ASN A 81 30.91 -16.13 -14.85
C ASN A 81 29.74 -17.11 -14.65
N LEU A 82 29.91 -18.08 -13.75
CA LEU A 82 28.87 -19.09 -13.44
C LEU A 82 27.59 -18.48 -12.84
N LEU A 83 27.66 -17.28 -12.26
CA LEU A 83 26.51 -16.54 -11.77
C LEU A 83 25.81 -15.74 -12.88
N GLY A 84 26.39 -15.70 -14.10
CA GLY A 84 25.85 -14.96 -15.24
C GLY A 84 26.26 -13.49 -15.30
N SER A 85 27.09 -13.00 -14.37
CA SER A 85 27.60 -11.62 -14.41
C SER A 85 28.54 -11.41 -15.60
N THR A 86 28.49 -10.22 -16.19
CA THR A 86 29.38 -9.72 -17.24
C THR A 86 30.16 -8.52 -16.76
N PRO A 87 31.31 -8.16 -17.38
CA PRO A 87 32.00 -6.91 -17.06
C PRO A 87 31.09 -5.68 -17.15
N LEU A 88 30.19 -5.65 -18.13
CA LEU A 88 29.24 -4.55 -18.30
C LEU A 88 28.17 -4.50 -17.21
N SER A 89 27.67 -5.66 -16.73
CA SER A 89 26.73 -5.70 -15.61
C SER A 89 27.37 -5.19 -14.32
N GLU A 90 28.64 -5.55 -14.05
CA GLU A 90 29.37 -5.03 -12.87
C GLU A 90 29.62 -3.51 -12.96
N ALA A 91 30.01 -3.02 -14.14
CA ALA A 91 30.18 -1.60 -14.36
C ALA A 91 28.86 -0.81 -14.15
N ALA A 92 27.73 -1.40 -14.56
CA ALA A 92 26.40 -0.83 -14.36
C ALA A 92 26.03 -0.79 -12.86
N LEU A 93 26.32 -1.85 -12.10
CA LEU A 93 26.11 -1.91 -10.64
C LEU A 93 26.93 -0.84 -9.91
N ASN A 94 28.18 -0.63 -10.32
CA ASN A 94 29.06 0.40 -9.77
C ASN A 94 28.73 1.82 -10.24
N SER A 95 27.74 1.97 -11.13
CA SER A 95 27.37 3.25 -11.74
C SER A 95 28.57 3.99 -12.40
N ASN A 96 29.55 3.27 -12.91
CA ASN A 96 30.73 3.86 -13.53
C ASN A 96 30.52 4.07 -15.03
N THR A 97 30.14 5.29 -15.40
CA THR A 97 29.89 5.68 -16.80
C THR A 97 31.10 5.49 -17.71
N GLU A 98 32.32 5.76 -17.21
CA GLU A 98 33.55 5.61 -17.99
C GLU A 98 33.83 4.14 -18.32
N ILE A 99 33.73 3.23 -17.35
CA ILE A 99 33.90 1.81 -17.60
C ILE A 99 32.82 1.27 -18.54
N VAL A 100 31.56 1.71 -18.38
CA VAL A 100 30.46 1.38 -19.30
C VAL A 100 30.82 1.83 -20.72
N GLN A 101 31.29 3.05 -20.89
CA GLN A 101 31.71 3.58 -22.22
C GLN A 101 32.86 2.77 -22.84
N ILE A 102 33.88 2.44 -22.06
CA ILE A 102 35.02 1.67 -22.50
C ILE A 102 34.63 0.27 -22.94
N LEU A 103 33.82 -0.42 -22.14
CA LEU A 103 33.32 -1.79 -22.43
C LEU A 103 32.43 -1.81 -23.68
N LEU A 104 31.50 -0.85 -23.82
CA LEU A 104 30.64 -0.72 -25.00
C LEU A 104 31.47 -0.41 -26.27
N SER A 105 32.51 0.38 -26.12
CA SER A 105 33.46 0.67 -27.25
C SER A 105 34.29 -0.54 -27.66
N ALA A 106 34.53 -1.46 -26.72
CA ALA A 106 35.22 -2.74 -26.96
C ALA A 106 34.27 -3.84 -27.45
N GLY A 107 32.98 -3.56 -27.70
CA GLY A 107 32.02 -4.52 -28.23
C GLY A 107 31.28 -5.36 -27.14
N ALA A 108 31.18 -4.85 -25.92
CA ALA A 108 30.29 -5.44 -24.93
C ALA A 108 28.84 -5.36 -25.40
N ASP A 109 28.10 -6.47 -25.25
CA ASP A 109 26.68 -6.55 -25.58
C ASP A 109 25.83 -5.73 -24.57
N PRO A 110 25.17 -4.64 -25.00
CA PRO A 110 24.39 -3.79 -24.12
C PRO A 110 23.13 -4.49 -23.57
N ASN A 111 22.77 -5.64 -24.15
CA ASN A 111 21.60 -6.44 -23.76
C ASN A 111 21.97 -7.68 -22.94
N ALA A 112 23.24 -7.91 -22.68
CA ALA A 112 23.69 -9.10 -21.95
C ALA A 112 23.11 -9.06 -20.52
N PRO A 113 22.20 -10.00 -20.14
CA PRO A 113 21.63 -10.01 -18.80
C PRO A 113 22.70 -10.45 -17.78
N GLY A 114 22.67 -9.83 -16.59
CA GLY A 114 23.42 -10.30 -15.42
C GLY A 114 22.82 -11.57 -14.79
N ALA A 115 23.29 -11.90 -13.60
CA ALA A 115 22.93 -13.09 -12.84
C ALA A 115 21.41 -13.27 -12.66
N ASP A 116 20.70 -12.18 -12.39
CA ASP A 116 19.26 -12.18 -12.12
C ASP A 116 18.40 -11.95 -13.37
N GLY A 117 18.98 -12.07 -14.56
CA GLY A 117 18.29 -11.74 -15.82
C GLY A 117 18.06 -10.25 -16.05
N GLN A 118 18.62 -9.39 -15.21
CA GLN A 118 18.54 -7.93 -15.34
C GLN A 118 19.50 -7.45 -16.41
N THR A 119 19.04 -6.60 -17.32
CA THR A 119 19.94 -5.98 -18.30
C THR A 119 20.73 -4.83 -17.64
N PRO A 120 21.90 -4.46 -18.20
CA PRO A 120 22.64 -3.28 -17.73
C PRO A 120 21.77 -2.02 -17.67
N LEU A 121 20.85 -1.84 -18.64
CA LEU A 121 19.93 -0.71 -18.67
C LEU A 121 18.97 -0.69 -17.47
N MET A 122 18.47 -1.85 -17.01
CA MET A 122 17.63 -1.93 -15.80
C MET A 122 18.43 -1.52 -14.55
N VAL A 123 19.68 -1.96 -14.47
CA VAL A 123 20.55 -1.65 -13.33
C VAL A 123 20.82 -0.15 -13.25
N VAL A 124 21.24 0.48 -14.35
CA VAL A 124 21.50 1.92 -14.37
C VAL A 124 20.23 2.74 -14.20
N ALA A 125 19.07 2.22 -14.60
CA ALA A 125 17.77 2.86 -14.38
C ALA A 125 17.45 2.99 -12.88
N ARG A 126 17.79 1.98 -12.07
CA ARG A 126 17.64 2.01 -10.63
C ARG A 126 18.64 2.96 -9.94
N THR A 127 19.87 3.02 -10.43
CA THR A 127 20.97 3.81 -9.84
C THR A 127 20.98 5.27 -10.29
N ALA A 128 20.00 5.70 -11.08
CA ALA A 128 19.89 7.08 -11.63
C ALA A 128 21.02 7.51 -12.55
N ASN A 129 21.79 6.60 -13.10
CA ASN A 129 22.90 6.95 -13.99
C ASN A 129 22.40 7.19 -15.44
N VAL A 130 21.81 8.37 -15.66
CA VAL A 130 21.25 8.76 -16.98
C VAL A 130 22.33 8.77 -18.08
N ALA A 131 23.57 9.16 -17.75
CA ALA A 131 24.65 9.17 -18.71
C ALA A 131 25.01 7.77 -19.21
N ALA A 132 25.10 6.79 -18.31
CA ALA A 132 25.32 5.40 -18.68
C ALA A 132 24.13 4.81 -19.45
N ALA A 133 22.87 5.15 -19.05
CA ALA A 133 21.68 4.73 -19.77
C ALA A 133 21.70 5.22 -21.23
N LYS A 134 22.07 6.48 -21.45
CA LYS A 134 22.22 7.06 -22.78
C LYS A 134 23.21 6.29 -23.64
N LEU A 135 24.39 6.00 -23.09
CA LEU A 135 25.43 5.22 -23.79
C LEU A 135 24.92 3.80 -24.15
N LEU A 136 24.19 3.15 -23.25
CA LEU A 136 23.60 1.83 -23.51
C LEU A 136 22.55 1.90 -24.62
N LEU A 137 21.64 2.88 -24.56
CA LEU A 137 20.59 3.09 -25.56
C LEU A 137 21.17 3.43 -26.94
N ASP A 138 22.17 4.32 -27.02
CA ASP A 138 22.90 4.66 -28.25
C ASP A 138 23.63 3.45 -28.87
N LYS A 139 23.99 2.46 -28.06
CA LYS A 139 24.61 1.21 -28.48
C LYS A 139 23.63 0.07 -28.71
N GLY A 140 22.32 0.36 -28.74
CA GLY A 140 21.27 -0.60 -29.09
C GLY A 140 20.75 -1.42 -27.92
N ALA A 141 20.84 -0.93 -26.70
CA ALA A 141 20.12 -1.55 -25.59
C ALA A 141 18.61 -1.53 -25.86
N ASN A 142 17.97 -2.69 -25.77
CA ASN A 142 16.52 -2.80 -25.92
C ASN A 142 15.83 -2.29 -24.65
N VAL A 143 15.16 -1.14 -24.75
CA VAL A 143 14.49 -0.45 -23.64
C VAL A 143 13.31 -1.22 -23.08
N ASN A 144 12.72 -2.15 -23.85
CA ASN A 144 11.50 -2.90 -23.51
C ASN A 144 11.74 -4.34 -23.04
N VAL A 145 12.97 -4.73 -22.78
CA VAL A 145 13.26 -6.04 -22.20
C VAL A 145 12.57 -6.16 -20.86
N LYS A 146 11.99 -7.33 -20.61
CA LYS A 146 11.43 -7.72 -19.31
C LYS A 146 12.36 -8.72 -18.65
N GLU A 147 12.75 -8.49 -17.40
CA GLU A 147 13.52 -9.47 -16.64
C GLU A 147 12.64 -10.70 -16.33
N ALA A 148 13.31 -11.85 -16.09
CA ALA A 148 12.64 -13.15 -16.06
C ALA A 148 11.80 -13.40 -14.80
N GLN A 149 12.12 -12.77 -13.66
CA GLN A 149 11.49 -13.08 -12.38
C GLN A 149 10.14 -12.39 -12.21
N ARG A 150 10.09 -11.07 -12.45
CA ARG A 150 8.90 -10.25 -12.24
C ARG A 150 8.36 -9.61 -13.51
N GLY A 151 9.02 -9.83 -14.66
CA GLY A 151 8.63 -9.22 -15.92
C GLY A 151 8.70 -7.70 -15.92
N GLN A 152 9.59 -7.11 -15.12
CA GLN A 152 9.74 -5.67 -15.00
C GLN A 152 10.66 -5.14 -16.11
N THR A 153 10.37 -3.93 -16.59
CA THR A 153 11.19 -3.19 -17.57
C THR A 153 12.09 -2.16 -16.88
N ALA A 154 13.06 -1.61 -17.60
CA ALA A 154 13.89 -0.51 -17.11
C ALA A 154 13.04 0.71 -16.67
N LEU A 155 11.94 1.01 -17.39
CA LEU A 155 11.01 2.08 -17.02
C LEU A 155 10.35 1.84 -15.65
N MET A 156 9.97 0.60 -15.35
CA MET A 156 9.39 0.24 -14.04
C MET A 156 10.43 0.34 -12.92
N TRP A 157 11.69 -0.01 -13.20
CA TRP A 157 12.78 0.12 -12.23
C TRP A 157 13.08 1.59 -11.91
N ALA A 158 13.10 2.46 -12.94
CA ALA A 158 13.24 3.90 -12.76
C ALA A 158 12.05 4.47 -11.94
N ALA A 159 10.83 4.04 -12.24
CA ALA A 159 9.62 4.46 -11.54
C ALA A 159 9.63 4.05 -10.05
N ALA A 160 10.00 2.79 -9.76
CA ALA A 160 10.09 2.27 -8.40
C ALA A 160 11.21 2.93 -7.56
N SER A 161 12.17 3.59 -8.22
CA SER A 161 13.26 4.33 -7.58
C SER A 161 13.08 5.84 -7.67
N SER A 162 11.93 6.33 -8.10
CA SER A 162 11.58 7.76 -8.24
C SER A 162 12.55 8.56 -9.14
N GLN A 163 13.01 7.94 -10.24
CA GLN A 163 14.02 8.52 -11.12
C GLN A 163 13.39 9.23 -12.34
N GLY A 164 12.78 10.40 -12.13
CA GLY A 164 12.10 11.17 -13.19
C GLY A 164 12.96 11.47 -14.42
N PRO A 165 14.19 12.00 -14.29
CA PRO A 165 15.09 12.24 -15.43
C PRO A 165 15.41 10.96 -16.22
N MET A 166 15.63 9.84 -15.54
CA MET A 166 15.83 8.53 -16.16
C MET A 166 14.60 8.08 -16.94
N MET A 167 13.42 8.25 -16.35
CA MET A 167 12.17 7.91 -17.03
C MET A 167 11.97 8.69 -18.32
N ARG A 168 12.26 10.00 -18.31
CA ARG A 168 12.21 10.82 -19.53
C ARG A 168 13.17 10.31 -20.61
N GLU A 169 14.37 9.90 -20.24
CA GLU A 169 15.33 9.33 -21.17
C GLU A 169 14.84 8.01 -21.77
N LEU A 170 14.35 7.07 -20.95
CA LEU A 170 13.81 5.80 -21.41
C LEU A 170 12.59 6.00 -22.32
N LEU A 171 11.68 6.91 -21.95
CA LEU A 171 10.49 7.26 -22.74
C LEU A 171 10.85 7.96 -24.07
N ALA A 172 11.94 8.73 -24.12
CA ALA A 172 12.43 9.32 -25.34
C ALA A 172 12.97 8.27 -26.33
N HIS A 173 13.47 7.14 -25.81
CA HIS A 173 13.96 6.00 -26.59
C HIS A 173 12.91 4.89 -26.81
N GLY A 174 11.62 5.20 -26.65
CA GLY A 174 10.53 4.31 -27.01
C GLY A 174 10.18 3.24 -25.95
N ALA A 175 10.41 3.53 -24.67
CA ALA A 175 9.89 2.69 -23.61
C ALA A 175 8.36 2.59 -23.68
N GLU A 176 7.82 1.37 -23.60
CA GLU A 176 6.39 1.11 -23.58
C GLU A 176 5.77 1.64 -22.29
N VAL A 177 5.05 2.76 -22.41
CA VAL A 177 4.52 3.54 -21.28
C VAL A 177 3.57 2.76 -20.38
N ASP A 178 2.73 1.89 -20.96
CA ASP A 178 1.71 1.07 -20.29
C ASP A 178 2.12 -0.41 -20.14
N ALA A 179 3.41 -0.72 -20.33
CA ALA A 179 3.89 -2.09 -20.11
C ALA A 179 3.50 -2.57 -18.71
N LYS A 180 3.11 -3.86 -18.60
CA LYS A 180 2.77 -4.50 -17.33
C LYS A 180 3.86 -5.50 -16.93
N SER A 181 4.19 -5.54 -15.65
CA SER A 181 4.99 -6.60 -15.05
C SER A 181 4.25 -7.94 -15.13
N ALA A 182 4.94 -9.05 -14.86
CA ALA A 182 4.32 -10.35 -14.77
C ALA A 182 3.27 -10.39 -13.66
N THR A 183 2.24 -11.19 -13.85
CA THR A 183 1.31 -11.60 -12.80
C THR A 183 1.85 -12.86 -12.16
N ASP A 184 2.12 -12.83 -10.88
CA ASP A 184 2.44 -14.03 -10.14
C ASP A 184 1.16 -14.88 -10.06
N MET A 185 1.16 -16.00 -10.77
CA MET A 185 0.12 -17.02 -10.63
C MET A 185 0.39 -17.80 -9.35
N MET A 186 0.19 -17.14 -8.19
CA MET A 186 0.26 -17.85 -6.92
C MET A 186 -0.77 -19.00 -6.94
N THR A 187 -0.30 -20.20 -6.77
CA THR A 187 -1.18 -21.35 -6.46
C THR A 187 -2.06 -20.95 -5.27
N PRO A 188 -3.39 -21.06 -5.36
CA PRO A 188 -4.28 -20.71 -4.26
C PRO A 188 -3.86 -21.50 -3.02
N LEU A 189 -3.25 -20.83 -2.05
CA LEU A 189 -3.12 -21.40 -0.72
C LEU A 189 -4.54 -21.46 -0.15
N ILE A 190 -5.09 -22.68 -0.01
CA ILE A 190 -6.35 -22.90 0.70
C ILE A 190 -6.08 -22.54 2.15
N SER A 191 -6.29 -21.29 2.49
CA SER A 191 -6.26 -20.82 3.85
C SER A 191 -7.58 -21.14 4.52
N LYS A 192 -7.53 -21.69 5.74
CA LYS A 192 -8.72 -21.86 6.59
C LYS A 192 -9.31 -20.51 7.05
N GLU A 193 -8.62 -19.41 6.76
CA GLU A 193 -9.05 -18.06 7.04
C GLU A 193 -9.90 -17.56 5.85
N PRO A 194 -11.22 -17.41 5.96
CA PRO A 194 -12.06 -16.94 4.85
C PRO A 194 -11.76 -15.51 4.40
N ARG A 195 -10.84 -14.83 5.04
CA ARG A 195 -10.45 -13.44 4.81
C ARG A 195 -9.22 -13.27 3.93
N SER A 196 -8.38 -14.29 3.79
CA SER A 196 -7.20 -14.28 2.92
C SER A 196 -7.51 -15.01 1.62
N GLN A 197 -8.19 -14.34 0.71
CA GLN A 197 -8.27 -14.84 -0.66
C GLN A 197 -6.90 -14.58 -1.32
N PRO A 198 -6.25 -15.61 -1.89
CA PRO A 198 -5.02 -15.40 -2.64
C PRO A 198 -5.33 -14.52 -3.85
N ARG A 199 -4.61 -13.43 -3.97
CA ARG A 199 -4.74 -12.48 -5.06
C ARG A 199 -3.50 -12.59 -5.93
N PRO A 200 -3.64 -12.58 -7.25
CA PRO A 200 -2.48 -12.54 -8.11
C PRO A 200 -1.77 -11.19 -7.95
N PRO A 201 -0.59 -11.13 -7.31
CA PRO A 201 0.21 -9.90 -7.31
C PRO A 201 0.80 -9.68 -8.69
N GLY A 202 1.19 -8.45 -8.99
CA GLY A 202 1.87 -8.14 -10.24
C GLY A 202 1.02 -7.31 -11.20
N ALA A 203 1.26 -7.45 -12.51
CA ALA A 203 0.71 -6.60 -13.56
C ALA A 203 0.86 -5.08 -13.27
N MET A 204 1.87 -4.71 -12.48
CA MET A 204 2.18 -3.33 -12.15
C MET A 204 2.69 -2.60 -13.38
N THR A 205 2.25 -1.36 -13.55
CA THR A 205 2.77 -0.45 -14.58
C THR A 205 3.76 0.54 -13.97
N ALA A 206 4.55 1.23 -14.80
CA ALA A 206 5.41 2.32 -14.34
C ALA A 206 4.59 3.41 -13.62
N MET A 207 3.35 3.69 -14.07
CA MET A 207 2.45 4.64 -13.43
C MET A 207 2.09 4.20 -11.99
N LEU A 208 1.74 2.93 -11.78
CA LEU A 208 1.43 2.40 -10.45
C LEU A 208 2.64 2.43 -9.51
N PHE A 209 3.86 2.15 -10.01
CA PHE A 209 5.08 2.33 -9.23
C PHE A 209 5.28 3.80 -8.85
N SER A 210 5.17 4.73 -9.83
CA SER A 210 5.37 6.16 -9.60
C SER A 210 4.38 6.74 -8.59
N THR A 211 3.11 6.34 -8.64
CA THR A 211 2.07 6.81 -7.73
C THR A 211 2.21 6.22 -6.33
N ARG A 212 2.73 5.01 -6.21
CA ARG A 212 3.03 4.38 -4.92
C ARG A 212 4.18 5.09 -4.19
N GLU A 213 5.19 5.50 -4.95
CA GLU A 213 6.37 6.20 -4.42
C GLU A 213 6.17 7.73 -4.31
N GLY A 214 5.05 8.28 -4.81
CA GLY A 214 4.78 9.72 -4.79
C GLY A 214 5.64 10.54 -5.75
N CYS A 215 6.24 9.91 -6.76
CA CYS A 215 7.12 10.60 -7.71
C CYS A 215 6.33 11.45 -8.70
N MET A 216 6.04 12.71 -8.38
CA MET A 216 5.31 13.64 -9.24
C MET A 216 5.96 13.78 -10.62
N ASP A 217 7.28 13.98 -10.66
CA ASP A 217 8.04 14.13 -11.91
C ASP A 217 7.92 12.89 -12.81
N CYS A 218 7.88 11.69 -12.20
CA CYS A 218 7.67 10.43 -12.91
C CYS A 218 6.25 10.35 -13.50
N VAL A 219 5.24 10.70 -12.71
CA VAL A 219 3.83 10.68 -13.13
C VAL A 219 3.61 11.66 -14.27
N GLN A 220 4.16 12.87 -14.17
CA GLN A 220 4.10 13.88 -15.24
C GLN A 220 4.73 13.37 -16.54
N ALA A 221 5.94 12.79 -16.47
CA ALA A 221 6.61 12.24 -17.65
C ALA A 221 5.80 11.14 -18.34
N LEU A 222 5.14 10.26 -17.56
CA LEU A 222 4.26 9.21 -18.10
C LEU A 222 3.02 9.80 -18.76
N VAL A 223 2.34 10.76 -18.11
CA VAL A 223 1.15 11.41 -18.67
C VAL A 223 1.46 12.16 -19.95
N GLU A 224 2.59 12.88 -20.01
CA GLU A 224 3.08 13.57 -21.20
C GLU A 224 3.30 12.61 -22.39
N LYS A 225 3.65 11.37 -22.11
CA LYS A 225 3.82 10.30 -23.11
C LYS A 225 2.57 9.46 -23.36
N GLY A 226 1.41 9.88 -22.83
CA GLY A 226 0.13 9.27 -23.11
C GLY A 226 -0.18 8.03 -22.28
N ALA A 227 0.40 7.89 -21.10
CA ALA A 227 0.05 6.82 -20.17
C ALA A 227 -1.44 6.84 -19.82
N LYS A 228 -2.04 5.66 -19.74
CA LYS A 228 -3.42 5.49 -19.27
C LYS A 228 -3.51 5.72 -17.77
N VAL A 229 -4.11 6.84 -17.37
CA VAL A 229 -4.22 7.26 -15.96
C VAL A 229 -5.07 6.34 -15.08
N ASP A 230 -5.89 5.47 -15.69
CA ASP A 230 -6.83 4.57 -14.98
C ASP A 230 -6.50 3.08 -15.10
N LEU A 231 -5.30 2.72 -15.59
CA LEU A 231 -4.92 1.33 -15.78
C LEU A 231 -4.65 0.64 -14.43
N PRO A 232 -5.54 -0.27 -13.98
CA PRO A 232 -5.41 -0.86 -12.66
C PRO A 232 -4.47 -2.07 -12.64
N ASP A 233 -4.05 -2.44 -11.45
CA ASP A 233 -3.50 -3.75 -11.14
C ASP A 233 -4.62 -4.82 -11.05
N PRO A 234 -4.29 -6.11 -10.79
CA PRO A 234 -5.28 -7.18 -10.65
C PRO A 234 -6.23 -7.01 -9.45
N GLU A 235 -5.85 -6.21 -8.44
CA GLU A 235 -6.70 -5.88 -7.30
C GLU A 235 -7.65 -4.71 -7.59
N GLY A 236 -7.62 -4.16 -8.81
CA GLY A 236 -8.41 -2.99 -9.18
C GLY A 236 -7.83 -1.67 -8.67
N ILE A 237 -6.62 -1.69 -8.10
CA ILE A 237 -5.95 -0.48 -7.61
C ILE A 237 -5.53 0.36 -8.82
N THR A 238 -6.20 1.48 -9.02
CA THR A 238 -5.84 2.47 -10.04
C THR A 238 -4.70 3.36 -9.54
N PRO A 239 -4.01 4.09 -10.43
CA PRO A 239 -3.03 5.10 -10.04
C PRO A 239 -3.56 6.11 -9.02
N LEU A 240 -4.81 6.58 -9.17
CA LEU A 240 -5.46 7.49 -8.23
C LEU A 240 -5.67 6.84 -6.84
N ILE A 241 -6.18 5.60 -6.81
CA ILE A 241 -6.32 4.83 -5.57
C ILE A 241 -4.95 4.63 -4.92
N SER A 242 -3.93 4.28 -5.71
CA SER A 242 -2.56 4.09 -5.22
C SER A 242 -1.98 5.35 -4.59
N ALA A 243 -2.15 6.50 -5.23
CA ALA A 243 -1.67 7.79 -4.73
C ALA A 243 -2.33 8.14 -3.39
N ILE A 244 -3.67 8.12 -3.30
CA ILE A 244 -4.39 8.42 -2.05
C ILE A 244 -4.04 7.40 -0.97
N PHE A 245 -4.00 6.11 -1.31
CA PHE A 245 -3.66 5.03 -0.37
C PHE A 245 -2.25 5.18 0.24
N ASN A 246 -1.32 5.80 -0.46
CA ASN A 246 0.03 6.07 0.01
C ASN A 246 0.26 7.50 0.51
N ALA A 247 -0.80 8.28 0.69
CA ALA A 247 -0.78 9.67 1.19
C ALA A 247 0.00 10.64 0.27
N HIS A 248 -0.03 10.39 -1.04
CA HIS A 248 0.54 11.26 -2.06
C HIS A 248 -0.56 12.11 -2.70
N PHE A 249 -1.04 13.11 -1.94
CA PHE A 249 -2.23 13.89 -2.28
C PHE A 249 -2.00 14.87 -3.43
N ASP A 250 -0.78 15.42 -3.58
CA ASP A 250 -0.44 16.26 -4.74
C ASP A 250 -0.48 15.45 -6.03
N VAL A 251 0.03 14.21 -6.01
CA VAL A 251 -0.06 13.27 -7.14
C VAL A 251 -1.52 12.91 -7.41
N ALA A 252 -2.32 12.66 -6.38
CA ALA A 252 -3.74 12.35 -6.52
C ALA A 252 -4.49 13.52 -7.18
N LYS A 253 -4.27 14.75 -6.73
CA LYS A 253 -4.82 15.98 -7.31
C LYS A 253 -4.45 16.09 -8.79
N PHE A 254 -3.18 15.92 -9.13
CA PHE A 254 -2.72 15.94 -10.52
C PHE A 254 -3.43 14.90 -11.39
N LEU A 255 -3.57 13.65 -10.90
CA LEU A 255 -4.27 12.60 -11.65
C LEU A 255 -5.75 12.93 -11.86
N ILE A 256 -6.43 13.50 -10.86
CA ILE A 256 -7.83 13.95 -10.99
C ILE A 256 -7.93 15.04 -12.06
N GLU A 257 -7.01 16.01 -12.07
CA GLU A 257 -6.95 17.07 -13.09
C GLU A 257 -6.70 16.51 -14.50
N LYS A 258 -5.98 15.37 -14.61
CA LYS A 258 -5.74 14.65 -15.87
C LYS A 258 -6.86 13.69 -16.24
N GLY A 259 -7.99 13.72 -15.52
CA GLY A 259 -9.20 12.99 -15.87
C GLY A 259 -9.25 11.57 -15.35
N ALA A 260 -8.51 11.25 -14.29
CA ALA A 260 -8.64 9.95 -13.62
C ALA A 260 -10.09 9.73 -13.15
N ASN A 261 -10.58 8.50 -13.30
CA ASN A 261 -11.94 8.15 -12.93
C ASN A 261 -12.11 8.09 -11.41
N VAL A 262 -12.77 9.09 -10.87
CA VAL A 262 -13.02 9.27 -9.43
C VAL A 262 -13.96 8.24 -8.82
N ASN A 263 -14.65 7.42 -9.64
CA ASN A 263 -15.64 6.43 -9.21
C ASN A 263 -15.16 4.97 -9.37
N ARG A 264 -13.92 4.75 -9.77
CA ARG A 264 -13.33 3.41 -9.72
C ARG A 264 -13.17 2.95 -8.28
N TRP A 265 -13.27 1.64 -8.05
CA TRP A 265 -13.04 1.02 -6.76
C TRP A 265 -12.10 -0.18 -6.89
N ASP A 266 -11.42 -0.50 -5.82
CA ASP A 266 -10.57 -1.67 -5.72
C ASP A 266 -11.36 -2.94 -5.35
N TRP A 267 -10.67 -4.04 -5.19
CA TRP A 267 -11.24 -5.34 -4.84
C TRP A 267 -12.16 -5.31 -3.61
N TRP A 268 -11.86 -4.47 -2.63
CA TRP A 268 -12.68 -4.32 -1.40
C TRP A 268 -13.85 -3.36 -1.57
N GLY A 269 -13.94 -2.69 -2.69
CA GLY A 269 -14.94 -1.64 -2.93
C GLY A 269 -14.52 -0.27 -2.40
N ARG A 270 -13.23 -0.06 -2.07
CA ARG A 270 -12.75 1.25 -1.65
C ARG A 270 -12.65 2.16 -2.87
N SER A 271 -13.44 3.22 -2.88
CA SER A 271 -13.32 4.28 -3.88
C SER A 271 -12.24 5.30 -3.48
N PRO A 272 -11.75 6.14 -4.41
CA PRO A 272 -10.88 7.28 -4.07
C PRO A 272 -11.47 8.15 -2.96
N LEU A 273 -12.77 8.43 -3.02
CA LEU A 273 -13.47 9.22 -2.01
C LEU A 273 -13.48 8.55 -0.64
N TYR A 274 -13.78 7.24 -0.58
CA TYR A 274 -13.71 6.49 0.68
C TYR A 274 -12.32 6.56 1.31
N LEU A 275 -11.28 6.37 0.50
CA LEU A 275 -9.89 6.42 0.97
C LEU A 275 -9.48 7.82 1.44
N ALA A 276 -9.89 8.87 0.74
CA ALA A 276 -9.60 10.25 1.12
C ALA A 276 -10.25 10.60 2.47
N VAL A 277 -11.52 10.21 2.67
CA VAL A 277 -12.22 10.34 3.94
C VAL A 277 -11.54 9.52 5.03
N ASP A 278 -11.15 8.26 4.74
CA ASP A 278 -10.44 7.40 5.70
C ASP A 278 -9.13 8.02 6.18
N TYR A 279 -8.41 8.69 5.29
CA TYR A 279 -7.19 9.43 5.64
C TYR A 279 -7.46 10.67 6.48
N ASN A 280 -8.49 11.44 6.13
CA ASN A 280 -8.81 12.67 6.84
C ASN A 280 -9.30 12.41 8.27
N THR A 281 -10.03 11.31 8.46
CA THR A 281 -10.79 11.06 9.69
C THR A 281 -10.02 10.36 10.79
N LEU A 282 -8.98 9.62 10.49
CA LEU A 282 -8.15 8.93 11.49
C LEU A 282 -6.67 9.22 11.25
N PRO A 283 -6.14 10.26 11.90
CA PRO A 283 -4.72 10.63 11.74
C PRO A 283 -3.75 9.48 12.03
N HIS A 284 -4.20 8.43 12.72
CA HIS A 284 -3.36 7.32 13.16
C HIS A 284 -3.85 5.95 12.71
N GLY A 285 -4.56 5.86 11.60
CA GLY A 285 -5.20 4.63 11.08
C GLY A 285 -4.28 3.48 10.69
N GLY A 286 -3.40 3.01 11.58
CA GLY A 286 -2.64 1.77 11.38
C GLY A 286 -1.45 1.84 10.42
N ARG A 287 -1.19 2.99 9.80
CA ARG A 287 0.06 3.25 9.11
C ARG A 287 1.08 3.81 10.10
N PRO A 288 2.39 3.54 9.92
CA PRO A 288 3.38 4.37 10.57
C PRO A 288 3.03 5.83 10.23
N ASP A 289 3.03 6.68 11.26
CA ASP A 289 2.76 8.11 11.15
C ASP A 289 3.85 8.77 10.29
N GLN A 290 3.76 8.57 8.98
CA GLN A 290 4.48 9.40 8.03
C GLN A 290 3.53 10.54 7.67
N PRO A 291 3.74 11.72 8.22
CA PRO A 291 3.00 12.89 7.79
C PRO A 291 3.24 13.06 6.29
N SER A 292 2.16 13.24 5.53
CA SER A 292 2.30 13.65 4.14
C SER A 292 3.10 14.95 4.11
N ILE A 293 4.09 15.02 3.23
CA ILE A 293 4.84 16.26 2.98
C ILE A 293 4.18 17.11 1.89
N ASP A 294 3.04 16.63 1.36
CA ASP A 294 2.30 17.27 0.28
C ASP A 294 1.62 18.55 0.77
N GLU A 295 1.48 19.52 -0.13
CA GLU A 295 0.74 20.77 0.15
C GLU A 295 -0.77 20.51 0.20
N THR A 296 -1.27 19.57 -0.59
CA THR A 296 -2.68 19.18 -0.65
C THR A 296 -3.05 18.34 0.58
N LEU A 297 -4.09 18.74 1.30
CA LEU A 297 -4.59 18.00 2.47
C LEU A 297 -5.60 16.91 2.06
N PRO A 298 -5.80 15.87 2.87
CA PRO A 298 -6.82 14.85 2.61
C PRO A 298 -8.21 15.44 2.40
N ILE A 299 -8.60 16.47 3.17
CA ILE A 299 -9.90 17.12 3.03
C ILE A 299 -10.05 17.87 1.69
N ASP A 300 -8.96 18.38 1.14
CA ASP A 300 -8.97 19.01 -0.18
C ASP A 300 -9.22 17.98 -1.27
N ILE A 301 -8.64 16.78 -1.12
CA ILE A 301 -8.91 15.65 -2.03
C ILE A 301 -10.38 15.24 -1.94
N VAL A 302 -10.97 15.17 -0.72
CA VAL A 302 -12.41 14.89 -0.56
C VAL A 302 -13.23 15.91 -1.37
N ARG A 303 -12.94 17.21 -1.21
CA ARG A 303 -13.63 18.30 -1.92
C ARG A 303 -13.48 18.15 -3.44
N ILE A 304 -12.25 18.02 -3.94
CA ILE A 304 -11.96 17.91 -5.38
C ILE A 304 -12.65 16.69 -5.98
N LEU A 305 -12.63 15.55 -5.31
CA LEU A 305 -13.30 14.33 -5.76
C LEU A 305 -14.81 14.54 -5.91
N LEU A 306 -15.44 15.16 -4.93
CA LEU A 306 -16.88 15.46 -4.93
C LEU A 306 -17.23 16.46 -6.05
N GLU A 307 -16.46 17.53 -6.22
CA GLU A 307 -16.61 18.49 -7.32
C GLU A 307 -16.46 17.85 -8.72
N LYS A 308 -15.64 16.78 -8.82
CA LYS A 308 -15.46 15.99 -10.04
C LYS A 308 -16.47 14.85 -10.19
N GLY A 309 -17.51 14.82 -9.36
CA GLY A 309 -18.63 13.88 -9.46
C GLY A 309 -18.34 12.50 -8.84
N ALA A 310 -17.50 12.44 -7.84
CA ALA A 310 -17.37 11.21 -7.05
C ALA A 310 -18.70 10.91 -6.34
N ASN A 311 -19.16 9.65 -6.46
CA ASN A 311 -20.39 9.21 -5.82
C ASN A 311 -20.18 8.99 -4.31
N PRO A 312 -20.80 9.80 -3.43
CA PRO A 312 -20.62 9.70 -1.98
C PRO A 312 -21.28 8.49 -1.36
N ASN A 313 -22.08 7.75 -2.13
CA ASN A 313 -22.86 6.61 -1.66
C ASN A 313 -22.26 5.24 -2.06
N LEU A 314 -21.04 5.24 -2.63
CA LEU A 314 -20.34 3.97 -2.89
C LEU A 314 -20.03 3.25 -1.58
N GLN A 315 -20.39 1.97 -1.53
CA GLN A 315 -20.26 1.14 -0.34
C GLN A 315 -19.11 0.14 -0.48
N LEU A 316 -18.42 -0.14 0.61
CA LEU A 316 -17.47 -1.25 0.70
C LEU A 316 -18.15 -2.57 0.33
N LYS A 317 -17.48 -3.38 -0.48
CA LYS A 317 -17.97 -4.69 -0.93
C LYS A 317 -17.49 -5.85 -0.07
N MET A 318 -16.33 -5.67 0.54
CA MET A 318 -15.71 -6.65 1.43
C MET A 318 -15.07 -5.94 2.62
N LEU A 319 -14.74 -6.71 3.66
CA LEU A 319 -13.90 -6.20 4.74
C LEU A 319 -12.54 -5.80 4.16
N PRO A 320 -12.16 -4.52 4.20
CA PRO A 320 -10.83 -4.14 3.77
C PRO A 320 -9.78 -4.81 4.68
N PRO A 321 -8.59 -5.13 4.14
CA PRO A 321 -7.51 -5.59 4.99
C PRO A 321 -7.19 -4.46 5.96
N TYR A 322 -7.38 -4.72 7.25
CA TYR A 322 -7.03 -3.74 8.26
C TYR A 322 -5.53 -3.50 8.24
N ARG A 323 -5.16 -2.25 8.29
CA ARG A 323 -3.79 -1.80 8.49
C ARG A 323 -3.32 -2.01 9.93
N ALA A 324 -4.19 -2.46 10.79
CA ALA A 324 -3.91 -2.60 12.19
C ALA A 324 -3.20 -3.91 12.51
N THR A 325 -2.23 -3.79 13.38
CA THR A 325 -1.56 -4.88 14.07
C THR A 325 -2.56 -5.87 14.67
N GLY A 326 -2.29 -7.15 14.61
CA GLY A 326 -2.99 -8.35 15.06
C GLY A 326 -4.13 -8.34 16.09
N ALA A 327 -4.52 -7.19 16.64
CA ALA A 327 -5.66 -7.01 17.54
C ALA A 327 -6.99 -6.72 16.81
N ASP A 328 -6.93 -6.20 15.58
CA ASP A 328 -8.12 -5.76 14.83
C ASP A 328 -8.69 -6.82 13.88
N ARG A 329 -8.83 -8.03 14.32
CA ARG A 329 -9.38 -9.13 13.52
C ARG A 329 -10.89 -8.99 13.26
N GLY A 330 -11.31 -7.86 12.69
CA GLY A 330 -12.64 -7.71 12.11
C GLY A 330 -13.77 -7.59 13.13
N VAL A 331 -13.55 -6.90 14.22
CA VAL A 331 -14.54 -6.60 15.25
C VAL A 331 -15.23 -5.26 15.01
N ASP A 332 -14.64 -4.37 14.23
CA ASP A 332 -15.24 -3.07 13.94
C ASP A 332 -16.49 -3.21 13.06
N GLN A 333 -17.65 -3.17 13.72
CA GLN A 333 -18.96 -3.29 13.05
C GLN A 333 -19.23 -2.13 12.09
N MET A 334 -18.53 -1.03 12.24
CA MET A 334 -18.71 0.17 11.40
C MET A 334 -17.88 0.16 10.12
N LEU A 335 -16.76 -0.58 10.08
CA LEU A 335 -15.89 -0.66 8.89
C LEU A 335 -16.06 -1.98 8.14
N THR A 336 -17.29 -2.44 8.00
CA THR A 336 -17.67 -3.68 7.34
C THR A 336 -18.23 -3.43 5.94
N VAL A 337 -18.68 -4.52 5.30
CA VAL A 337 -19.43 -4.46 4.02
C VAL A 337 -20.57 -3.45 4.11
N GLY A 338 -20.74 -2.64 3.08
CA GLY A 338 -21.78 -1.62 3.04
C GLY A 338 -21.39 -0.28 3.66
N THR A 339 -20.21 -0.14 4.27
CA THR A 339 -19.77 1.14 4.83
C THR A 339 -19.58 2.18 3.73
N THR A 340 -20.21 3.34 3.90
CA THR A 340 -20.10 4.51 3.02
C THR A 340 -19.00 5.47 3.51
N PRO A 341 -18.53 6.40 2.67
CA PRO A 341 -17.69 7.51 3.11
C PRO A 341 -18.33 8.31 4.26
N LEU A 342 -19.64 8.54 4.21
CA LEU A 342 -20.36 9.27 5.27
C LEU A 342 -20.35 8.53 6.62
N LEU A 343 -20.60 7.21 6.60
CA LEU A 343 -20.51 6.39 7.82
C LEU A 343 -19.08 6.42 8.39
N ARG A 344 -18.07 6.40 7.51
CA ARG A 344 -16.68 6.47 7.92
C ARG A 344 -16.34 7.81 8.58
N ALA A 345 -16.79 8.94 8.00
CA ALA A 345 -16.61 10.28 8.56
C ALA A 345 -17.36 10.44 9.89
N ALA A 346 -18.60 9.95 9.96
CA ALA A 346 -19.45 10.01 11.16
C ALA A 346 -18.83 9.24 12.33
N LYS A 347 -18.27 8.05 12.08
CA LYS A 347 -17.54 7.29 13.11
C LYS A 347 -16.39 8.07 13.74
N ALA A 348 -15.75 8.93 12.99
CA ALA A 348 -14.62 9.74 13.44
C ALA A 348 -15.03 11.15 13.91
N GLN A 349 -16.30 11.45 13.94
CA GLN A 349 -16.84 12.77 14.28
C GLN A 349 -16.17 13.88 13.45
N ASP A 350 -15.96 13.62 12.14
CA ASP A 350 -15.36 14.56 11.20
C ASP A 350 -16.44 15.43 10.55
N ALA A 351 -16.81 16.51 11.25
CA ALA A 351 -17.87 17.41 10.80
C ALA A 351 -17.58 18.05 9.43
N ALA A 352 -16.30 18.33 9.11
CA ALA A 352 -15.93 18.92 7.84
C ALA A 352 -16.16 17.94 6.66
N ALA A 353 -15.73 16.69 6.79
CA ALA A 353 -15.99 15.67 5.79
C ALA A 353 -17.49 15.34 5.68
N ILE A 354 -18.22 15.26 6.82
CA ILE A 354 -19.67 15.04 6.85
C ILE A 354 -20.39 16.14 6.06
N GLN A 355 -20.05 17.40 6.30
CA GLN A 355 -20.68 18.54 5.61
C GLN A 355 -20.46 18.42 4.09
N LEU A 356 -19.24 18.25 3.64
CA LEU A 356 -18.92 18.10 2.21
C LEU A 356 -19.69 16.95 1.56
N LEU A 357 -19.76 15.80 2.23
CA LEU A 357 -20.47 14.63 1.71
C LEU A 357 -21.98 14.88 1.59
N LEU A 358 -22.60 15.49 2.60
CA LEU A 358 -24.04 15.82 2.60
C LEU A 358 -24.38 16.85 1.53
N GLU A 359 -23.58 17.90 1.38
CA GLU A 359 -23.74 18.92 0.32
C GLU A 359 -23.69 18.33 -1.09
N HIS A 360 -23.01 17.18 -1.26
CA HIS A 360 -22.89 16.48 -2.55
C HIS A 360 -23.77 15.22 -2.65
N GLY A 361 -24.83 15.14 -1.84
CA GLY A 361 -25.88 14.12 -1.98
C GLY A 361 -25.57 12.76 -1.32
N ALA A 362 -24.76 12.76 -0.28
CA ALA A 362 -24.66 11.58 0.57
C ALA A 362 -26.01 11.27 1.25
N ILE A 363 -26.43 10.01 1.19
CA ILE A 363 -27.64 9.53 1.88
C ILE A 363 -27.33 9.42 3.37
N VAL A 364 -28.01 10.24 4.19
CA VAL A 364 -27.64 10.50 5.58
C VAL A 364 -27.57 9.23 6.45
N ASP A 365 -28.54 8.35 6.38
CA ASP A 365 -28.60 7.13 7.20
C ASP A 365 -28.59 5.85 6.35
N LEU A 366 -27.83 5.84 5.24
CA LEU A 366 -27.60 4.62 4.45
C LEU A 366 -26.84 3.59 5.31
N PRO A 367 -27.47 2.46 5.69
CA PRO A 367 -26.86 1.51 6.60
C PRO A 367 -25.82 0.62 5.92
N ASN A 368 -24.86 0.15 6.70
CA ASN A 368 -23.98 -0.93 6.29
C ASN A 368 -24.64 -2.32 6.49
N SER A 369 -23.93 -3.40 6.18
CA SER A 369 -24.43 -4.78 6.31
C SER A 369 -24.75 -5.22 7.76
N GLN A 370 -24.32 -4.46 8.75
CA GLN A 370 -24.66 -4.70 10.17
C GLN A 370 -25.82 -3.81 10.63
N GLY A 371 -26.40 -3.00 9.74
CA GLY A 371 -27.45 -2.05 10.06
C GLY A 371 -26.95 -0.78 10.75
N MET A 372 -25.63 -0.52 10.79
CA MET A 372 -25.10 0.71 11.38
C MET A 372 -25.32 1.89 10.44
N THR A 373 -25.83 3.01 10.99
CA THR A 373 -26.06 4.26 10.25
C THR A 373 -25.11 5.37 10.70
N PRO A 374 -24.86 6.39 9.85
CA PRO A 374 -24.02 7.53 10.20
C PRO A 374 -24.46 8.26 11.46
N THR A 375 -25.75 8.53 11.65
CA THR A 375 -26.26 9.27 12.83
C THR A 375 -25.97 8.53 14.14
N VAL A 376 -26.18 7.22 14.14
CA VAL A 376 -25.91 6.39 15.33
C VAL A 376 -24.39 6.27 15.58
N ALA A 377 -23.60 6.17 14.52
CA ALA A 377 -22.14 6.10 14.60
C ALA A 377 -21.51 7.39 15.15
N ALA A 378 -22.04 8.57 14.76
CA ALA A 378 -21.55 9.86 15.22
C ALA A 378 -21.67 10.04 16.75
N ALA A 379 -22.66 9.38 17.37
CA ALA A 379 -22.83 9.35 18.81
C ALA A 379 -21.97 8.29 19.53
N GLY A 380 -21.03 7.66 18.83
CA GLY A 380 -20.10 6.67 19.40
C GLY A 380 -20.65 5.26 19.48
N THR A 381 -21.86 4.98 19.01
CA THR A 381 -22.47 3.67 19.06
C THR A 381 -21.73 2.68 18.15
N GLY A 382 -21.48 1.46 18.64
CA GLY A 382 -20.84 0.39 17.88
C GLY A 382 -19.31 0.46 17.84
N SER A 383 -18.69 1.53 18.31
CA SER A 383 -17.24 1.61 18.46
C SER A 383 -16.76 0.88 19.71
N VAL A 384 -15.56 0.35 19.65
CA VAL A 384 -14.86 -0.27 20.77
C VAL A 384 -13.56 0.46 21.02
N ASP A 385 -13.03 0.39 22.24
CA ASP A 385 -11.83 1.12 22.64
C ASP A 385 -10.60 0.79 21.76
N ALA A 386 -10.46 -0.48 21.39
CA ALA A 386 -9.39 -0.93 20.50
C ALA A 386 -9.41 -0.26 19.11
N ASP A 387 -10.60 0.09 18.61
CA ASP A 387 -10.76 0.70 17.27
C ASP A 387 -10.49 2.20 17.30
N THR A 388 -10.65 2.82 18.46
CA THR A 388 -10.56 4.28 18.61
C THR A 388 -9.17 4.75 18.99
N ARG A 389 -8.31 3.83 19.49
CA ARG A 389 -6.96 4.14 19.96
C ARG A 389 -6.88 5.33 20.92
N GLY A 390 -7.86 5.41 21.81
CA GLY A 390 -7.98 6.53 22.73
C GLY A 390 -8.57 7.82 22.14
N TYR A 391 -8.91 7.82 20.85
CA TYR A 391 -9.49 8.99 20.19
C TYR A 391 -10.82 9.45 20.82
N TYR A 392 -11.62 8.49 21.30
CA TYR A 392 -12.91 8.79 21.96
C TYR A 392 -12.76 9.35 23.37
N TYR A 393 -11.55 9.44 23.90
CA TYR A 393 -11.20 10.13 25.15
C TYR A 393 -10.57 11.51 24.92
N ALA A 394 -10.45 11.96 23.65
CA ALA A 394 -9.94 13.29 23.36
C ALA A 394 -10.84 14.38 23.99
N ALA A 395 -10.23 15.46 24.45
CA ALA A 395 -10.94 16.52 25.19
C ALA A 395 -12.04 17.20 24.35
N ASP A 396 -11.88 17.25 23.04
CA ASP A 396 -12.80 17.87 22.06
C ASP A 396 -13.83 16.92 21.46
N ILE A 397 -13.77 15.61 21.79
CA ILE A 397 -14.57 14.59 21.10
C ILE A 397 -16.07 14.86 21.21
N GLN A 398 -16.55 15.32 22.36
CA GLN A 398 -17.96 15.58 22.55
C GLN A 398 -18.44 16.77 21.71
N ASP A 399 -17.63 17.81 21.58
CA ASP A 399 -17.96 18.99 20.77
C ASP A 399 -17.97 18.63 19.27
N ARG A 400 -17.05 17.77 18.83
CA ARG A 400 -17.02 17.21 17.47
C ARG A 400 -18.20 16.28 17.20
N ALA A 401 -18.58 15.45 18.16
CA ALA A 401 -19.75 14.58 18.04
C ALA A 401 -21.04 15.40 17.92
N ILE A 402 -21.18 16.47 18.70
CA ILE A 402 -22.32 17.39 18.64
C ILE A 402 -22.39 18.05 17.25
N ALA A 403 -21.26 18.61 16.77
CA ALA A 403 -21.22 19.24 15.45
C ALA A 403 -21.60 18.24 14.33
N SER A 404 -21.12 17.03 14.41
CA SER A 404 -21.44 15.95 13.46
C SER A 404 -22.91 15.54 13.51
N LEU A 405 -23.46 15.39 14.72
CA LEU A 405 -24.89 15.06 14.93
C LEU A 405 -25.79 16.18 14.41
N ASP A 406 -25.46 17.45 14.66
CA ASP A 406 -26.25 18.58 14.17
C ASP A 406 -26.32 18.61 12.64
N LEU A 407 -25.22 18.34 11.95
CA LEU A 407 -25.19 18.23 10.48
C LEU A 407 -26.06 17.06 9.99
N LEU A 408 -25.92 15.88 10.58
CA LEU A 408 -26.67 14.69 10.18
C LEU A 408 -28.18 14.89 10.44
N LEU A 409 -28.55 15.38 11.63
CA LEU A 409 -29.95 15.64 11.99
C LEU A 409 -30.59 16.74 11.12
N ALA A 410 -29.84 17.79 10.75
CA ALA A 410 -30.33 18.84 9.84
C ALA A 410 -30.63 18.30 8.43
N HIS A 411 -29.99 17.19 8.02
CA HIS A 411 -30.23 16.54 6.74
C HIS A 411 -31.16 15.32 6.83
N GLY A 412 -31.88 15.16 7.94
CA GLY A 412 -32.88 14.11 8.10
C GLY A 412 -32.39 12.84 8.78
N GLY A 413 -31.26 12.89 9.46
CA GLY A 413 -30.79 11.80 10.31
C GLY A 413 -31.78 11.46 11.42
N GLU A 414 -31.88 10.18 11.74
CA GLU A 414 -32.88 9.70 12.70
C GLU A 414 -32.38 9.79 14.15
N LEU A 415 -32.85 10.81 14.89
CA LEU A 415 -32.49 11.05 16.31
C LEU A 415 -32.71 9.82 17.21
N ASN A 416 -33.81 9.09 16.97
CA ASN A 416 -34.20 7.88 17.70
C ASN A 416 -34.04 6.62 16.83
N GLY A 417 -33.29 6.73 15.73
CA GLY A 417 -33.01 5.62 14.83
C GLY A 417 -32.30 4.49 15.56
N ARG A 418 -32.71 3.25 15.26
CA ARG A 418 -32.13 2.04 15.83
C ARG A 418 -31.20 1.40 14.84
N ALA A 419 -29.96 1.16 15.24
CA ALA A 419 -28.93 0.68 14.36
C ALA A 419 -28.10 -0.45 14.96
N GLY A 420 -27.46 -1.22 14.07
CA GLY A 420 -26.65 -2.36 14.44
C GLY A 420 -27.45 -3.55 14.93
N ARG A 421 -26.74 -4.63 15.25
CA ARG A 421 -27.35 -5.91 15.69
C ARG A 421 -28.12 -5.80 17.01
N LEU A 422 -27.78 -4.81 17.80
CA LEU A 422 -28.39 -4.58 19.10
C LEU A 422 -29.49 -3.52 19.06
N GLU A 423 -29.80 -3.00 17.88
CA GLU A 423 -30.80 -1.95 17.69
C GLU A 423 -30.58 -0.75 18.65
N GLN A 424 -29.35 -0.29 18.71
CA GLN A 424 -28.95 0.82 19.58
C GLN A 424 -29.25 2.17 18.92
N ALA A 425 -29.71 3.13 19.70
CA ALA A 425 -29.92 4.50 19.29
C ALA A 425 -28.70 5.39 19.65
N PRO A 426 -28.60 6.63 19.10
CA PRO A 426 -27.53 7.57 19.42
C PRO A 426 -27.31 7.77 20.92
N LEU A 427 -28.39 7.89 21.70
CA LEU A 427 -28.30 8.09 23.14
C LEU A 427 -27.62 6.94 23.89
N HIS A 428 -27.74 5.69 23.40
CA HIS A 428 -27.03 4.55 23.98
C HIS A 428 -25.50 4.66 23.80
N GLY A 429 -25.04 5.12 22.64
CA GLY A 429 -23.62 5.33 22.37
C GLY A 429 -23.02 6.43 23.22
N ALA A 430 -23.65 7.59 23.27
CA ALA A 430 -23.22 8.70 24.11
C ALA A 430 -23.15 8.31 25.60
N ALA A 431 -24.13 7.55 26.09
CA ALA A 431 -24.17 7.04 27.46
C ALA A 431 -23.05 6.00 27.72
N PHE A 432 -22.77 5.13 26.76
CA PHE A 432 -21.72 4.11 26.86
C PHE A 432 -20.31 4.72 27.02
N TRP A 433 -20.04 5.85 26.33
CA TRP A 433 -18.75 6.55 26.39
C TRP A 433 -18.69 7.61 27.51
N GLY A 434 -19.77 7.84 28.26
CA GLY A 434 -19.80 8.87 29.30
C GLY A 434 -19.81 10.29 28.76
N TRP A 435 -20.32 10.51 27.56
CA TRP A 435 -20.33 11.81 26.88
C TRP A 435 -21.47 12.70 27.35
N ASN A 436 -21.32 13.33 28.53
CA ASN A 436 -22.37 14.10 29.17
C ASN A 436 -22.94 15.24 28.31
N LYS A 437 -22.07 16.00 27.61
CA LYS A 437 -22.49 17.06 26.69
C LYS A 437 -23.37 16.51 25.55
N VAL A 438 -22.98 15.38 24.98
CA VAL A 438 -23.73 14.73 23.88
C VAL A 438 -25.07 14.20 24.38
N VAL A 439 -25.10 13.60 25.57
CA VAL A 439 -26.35 13.16 26.21
C VAL A 439 -27.29 14.33 26.39
N GLU A 440 -26.83 15.45 26.98
CA GLU A 440 -27.66 16.65 27.16
C GLU A 440 -28.15 17.20 25.83
N HIS A 441 -27.29 17.27 24.83
CA HIS A 441 -27.61 17.73 23.49
C HIS A 441 -28.70 16.90 22.81
N LEU A 442 -28.54 15.54 22.82
CA LEU A 442 -29.54 14.64 22.26
C LEU A 442 -30.89 14.76 22.96
N LEU A 443 -30.89 14.84 24.29
CA LEU A 443 -32.12 15.02 25.05
C LEU A 443 -32.79 16.37 24.76
N ALA A 444 -32.01 17.46 24.61
CA ALA A 444 -32.52 18.78 24.20
C ALA A 444 -33.13 18.76 22.80
N LYS A 445 -32.66 17.91 21.90
CA LYS A 445 -33.23 17.69 20.57
C LYS A 445 -34.45 16.76 20.56
N GLY A 446 -34.83 16.16 21.70
CA GLY A 446 -36.02 15.32 21.85
C GLY A 446 -35.74 13.82 21.72
N ALA A 447 -34.50 13.36 21.99
CA ALA A 447 -34.21 11.93 22.05
C ALA A 447 -35.07 11.26 23.11
N ASP A 448 -35.60 10.05 22.77
CA ASP A 448 -36.35 9.24 23.72
C ASP A 448 -35.40 8.67 24.78
N ILE A 449 -35.48 9.24 25.98
CA ILE A 449 -34.60 8.92 27.10
C ILE A 449 -34.75 7.47 27.59
N ASN A 450 -35.89 6.83 27.34
CA ASN A 450 -36.23 5.48 27.78
C ASN A 450 -36.27 4.45 26.63
N LEU A 451 -35.76 4.85 25.45
CA LEU A 451 -35.66 3.94 24.31
C LEU A 451 -34.81 2.70 24.69
N LYS A 452 -35.33 1.52 24.38
CA LYS A 452 -34.68 0.26 24.70
C LYS A 452 -33.96 -0.33 23.47
N ASP A 453 -32.80 -0.89 23.68
CA ASP A 453 -32.17 -1.75 22.67
C ASP A 453 -32.92 -3.09 22.51
N SER A 454 -32.46 -3.94 21.57
CA SER A 454 -33.09 -5.27 21.34
C SER A 454 -33.02 -6.22 22.54
N ARG A 455 -32.22 -5.92 23.55
CA ARG A 455 -32.07 -6.69 24.80
C ARG A 455 -32.86 -6.08 25.95
N GLY A 456 -33.50 -4.96 25.76
CA GLY A 456 -34.29 -4.24 26.77
C GLY A 456 -33.49 -3.26 27.62
N PHE A 457 -32.22 -2.95 27.29
CA PHE A 457 -31.41 -1.99 28.00
C PHE A 457 -31.69 -0.56 27.50
N THR A 458 -31.66 0.39 28.42
CA THR A 458 -31.79 1.83 28.16
C THR A 458 -30.41 2.54 28.24
N ALA A 459 -30.36 3.80 27.93
CA ALA A 459 -29.16 4.62 28.08
C ALA A 459 -28.59 4.60 29.51
N VAL A 460 -29.47 4.53 30.54
CA VAL A 460 -29.02 4.40 31.94
C VAL A 460 -28.19 3.12 32.12
N ASP A 461 -28.62 2.01 31.55
CA ASP A 461 -27.91 0.74 31.68
C ASP A 461 -26.57 0.74 30.99
N TYR A 462 -26.46 1.46 29.88
CA TYR A 462 -25.19 1.66 29.17
C TYR A 462 -24.21 2.48 29.99
N ALA A 463 -24.64 3.61 30.56
CA ALA A 463 -23.80 4.45 31.41
C ALA A 463 -23.36 3.69 32.70
N MET A 464 -24.23 2.86 33.25
CA MET A 464 -23.96 2.10 34.48
C MET A 464 -23.23 0.77 34.24
N GLY A 465 -22.78 0.51 33.00
CA GLY A 465 -22.03 -0.69 32.65
C GLY A 465 -22.84 -1.99 32.65
N ARG A 466 -24.19 -1.94 32.72
CA ARG A 466 -25.07 -3.12 32.79
C ARG A 466 -25.30 -3.73 31.41
N ALA A 467 -25.22 -2.92 30.36
CA ALA A 467 -25.47 -3.33 28.98
C ALA A 467 -24.26 -4.01 28.34
N GLY A 468 -23.22 -4.36 29.10
CA GLY A 468 -22.01 -5.00 28.62
C GLY A 468 -22.31 -6.28 27.86
N GLY A 469 -22.00 -6.30 26.57
CA GLY A 469 -22.14 -7.49 25.73
C GLY A 469 -21.00 -8.48 25.95
N ASN A 470 -21.25 -9.76 25.68
CA ASN A 470 -20.24 -10.81 25.56
C ASN A 470 -19.27 -10.50 24.41
N SER A 471 -18.40 -9.50 24.57
CA SER A 471 -17.33 -9.29 23.62
C SER A 471 -16.26 -10.37 23.88
N ARG A 472 -15.99 -11.20 22.89
CA ARG A 472 -14.90 -12.19 22.90
C ARG A 472 -13.49 -11.58 23.09
N GLY A 473 -13.40 -10.28 23.38
CA GLY A 473 -12.14 -9.51 23.47
C GLY A 473 -11.86 -8.87 24.82
N GLY A 474 -12.59 -9.20 25.89
CA GLY A 474 -12.28 -8.67 27.25
C GLY A 474 -12.41 -7.14 27.35
N GLN A 475 -13.39 -6.56 26.68
CA GLN A 475 -13.67 -5.14 26.72
C GLN A 475 -13.93 -4.71 28.16
N ARG A 476 -13.13 -3.78 28.66
CA ARG A 476 -13.34 -3.16 29.96
C ARG A 476 -14.63 -2.35 29.87
N ILE A 477 -15.61 -2.69 30.70
CA ILE A 477 -16.86 -1.92 30.80
C ILE A 477 -16.59 -0.82 31.79
N ASP A 478 -16.39 0.38 31.29
CA ASP A 478 -16.26 1.55 32.13
C ASP A 478 -17.65 1.95 32.66
N VAL A 479 -17.73 2.24 33.95
CA VAL A 479 -18.96 2.73 34.58
C VAL A 479 -18.88 4.26 34.64
N HIS A 480 -19.76 4.90 33.91
CA HIS A 480 -19.89 6.36 33.87
C HIS A 480 -21.03 6.82 34.79
N LYS A 481 -20.78 6.73 36.09
CA LYS A 481 -21.81 7.02 37.10
C LYS A 481 -22.41 8.41 36.94
N GLU A 482 -21.60 9.43 36.67
CA GLU A 482 -22.09 10.81 36.47
C GLU A 482 -23.06 10.91 35.32
N THR A 483 -22.79 10.21 34.21
CA THR A 483 -23.69 10.14 33.05
C THR A 483 -25.00 9.42 33.40
N GLY A 484 -24.91 8.32 34.14
CA GLY A 484 -26.08 7.60 34.62
C GLY A 484 -26.97 8.44 35.51
N ASP A 485 -26.38 9.14 36.48
CA ASP A 485 -27.08 10.06 37.39
C ASP A 485 -27.70 11.25 36.63
N LEU A 486 -27.01 11.80 35.63
CA LEU A 486 -27.54 12.85 34.75
C LEU A 486 -28.79 12.37 34.00
N ILE A 487 -28.75 11.17 33.39
CA ILE A 487 -29.87 10.61 32.64
C ILE A 487 -31.05 10.34 33.59
N ILE A 488 -30.81 9.80 34.78
CA ILE A 488 -31.84 9.53 35.80
C ILE A 488 -32.48 10.87 36.26
N ALA A 489 -31.70 11.91 36.53
CA ALA A 489 -32.18 13.21 36.92
C ALA A 489 -33.12 13.85 35.88
N LYS A 490 -32.94 13.50 34.59
CA LYS A 490 -33.79 13.95 33.48
C LYS A 490 -34.97 12.99 33.19
N GLY A 491 -35.22 11.98 34.03
CA GLY A 491 -36.36 11.06 33.92
C GLY A 491 -36.04 9.71 33.25
N GLY A 492 -34.76 9.40 33.04
CA GLY A 492 -34.32 8.09 32.51
C GLY A 492 -34.54 6.96 33.53
N ILE A 493 -34.97 5.80 33.06
CA ILE A 493 -35.24 4.63 33.85
C ILE A 493 -34.37 3.49 33.37
N ALA A 494 -33.83 2.69 34.32
CA ALA A 494 -33.12 1.46 33.97
C ALA A 494 -34.04 0.46 33.29
N GLY A 495 -33.56 -0.18 32.24
CA GLY A 495 -34.34 -1.16 31.49
C GLY A 495 -34.53 -2.47 32.28
N THR A 496 -35.44 -3.28 31.80
CA THR A 496 -35.63 -4.66 32.23
C THR A 496 -35.08 -5.59 31.16
N PRO A 497 -33.94 -6.26 31.43
CA PRO A 497 -33.33 -7.15 30.42
C PRO A 497 -34.31 -8.26 30.02
N VAL A 498 -34.51 -8.46 28.75
CA VAL A 498 -35.23 -9.61 28.23
C VAL A 498 -34.37 -10.85 28.49
N GLN A 499 -34.85 -11.78 29.32
CA GLN A 499 -34.19 -13.09 29.47
C GLN A 499 -34.11 -13.73 28.08
N GLN A 500 -32.91 -13.78 27.50
CA GLN A 500 -32.72 -14.65 26.35
C GLN A 500 -32.96 -16.09 26.79
N SER A 501 -34.03 -16.71 26.32
CA SER A 501 -34.24 -18.15 26.47
C SER A 501 -32.98 -18.83 25.96
N ALA A 502 -32.30 -19.58 26.83
CA ALA A 502 -31.11 -20.33 26.48
C ALA A 502 -31.41 -21.11 25.20
N ARG A 503 -30.69 -20.84 24.12
CA ARG A 503 -30.79 -21.69 22.94
C ARG A 503 -30.55 -23.11 23.40
N PRO A 504 -31.46 -24.09 23.14
CA PRO A 504 -31.19 -25.46 23.48
C PRO A 504 -29.84 -25.84 22.84
N ARG A 505 -28.90 -26.29 23.65
CA ARG A 505 -27.69 -26.91 23.15
C ARG A 505 -28.15 -28.07 22.27
N GLY A 506 -27.93 -27.97 20.98
CA GLY A 506 -28.14 -29.08 20.08
C GLY A 506 -27.42 -30.32 20.65
N PRO A 507 -27.97 -31.54 20.44
CA PRO A 507 -27.38 -32.75 20.95
C PRO A 507 -25.92 -32.80 20.51
N ALA A 508 -25.02 -33.08 21.46
CA ALA A 508 -23.62 -33.36 21.13
C ALA A 508 -23.62 -34.52 20.15
N GLY A 509 -23.21 -34.26 18.92
CA GLY A 509 -23.01 -35.30 17.93
C GLY A 509 -21.99 -36.32 18.42
N PRO A 510 -22.10 -37.59 17.97
CA PRO A 510 -21.26 -38.70 18.40
C PRO A 510 -19.80 -38.52 18.05
#